data_ebe0467e751f197dc2427772001b5b36
#
_entry.id   ebe0467e751f197dc2427772001b5b36
#
_cell.length_a   1.000
_cell.length_b   1.000
_cell.length_c   1.000
_cell.angle_alpha   90.00
_cell.angle_beta   90.00
_cell.angle_gamma   90.00
#
_symmetry.space_group_name_H-M   'P 1'
#
loop_
_entity.id
_entity.type
_entity.pdbx_description
1 polymer ?
#
loop_
_entity_poly.entity_id
_entity_poly.type
_entity_poly.pdbx_seq_one_letter_code
_entity_poly.pdbx_strand_id
1 'polypeptide(L)'
;MLDFRMETFLTVCNDMNFTHAAEHLNLTQPAVSQHIKHLEKTYGTELFIRDKKKLRLTPAGEILRSALETMRNDENTLKKRMQESIEEKKVLTFGVTMTIGEYAIVPALSRFIKTHPDMDFHIRYGNTQTLLTYLHEGTIDFAIVEGYFSGDHYETRV
;
A
#
# COMPACT_ATOMS: atom_id res chain seq x y z
N MET A 1 -7.04 -7.93 10.87
CA MET A 1 -7.76 -8.12 9.58
C MET A 1 -8.76 -7.00 9.42
N LEU A 2 -8.63 -6.20 8.37
CA LEU A 2 -9.57 -5.11 8.11
C LEU A 2 -10.98 -5.68 7.91
N ASP A 3 -11.99 -5.00 8.49
CA ASP A 3 -13.40 -5.29 8.18
C ASP A 3 -13.62 -5.02 6.68
N PHE A 4 -14.40 -5.86 6.05
CA PHE A 4 -14.65 -5.75 4.62
C PHE A 4 -15.31 -4.43 4.20
N ARG A 5 -15.97 -3.69 5.11
CA ARG A 5 -16.44 -2.32 4.88
C ARG A 5 -15.30 -1.31 4.77
N MET A 6 -14.21 -1.54 5.51
CA MET A 6 -12.98 -0.75 5.42
C MET A 6 -12.28 -0.99 4.07
N GLU A 7 -12.26 -2.24 3.59
CA GLU A 7 -11.79 -2.55 2.23
C GLU A 7 -12.66 -1.88 1.17
N THR A 8 -13.99 -1.89 1.36
CA THR A 8 -14.91 -1.17 0.47
C THR A 8 -14.59 0.34 0.43
N PHE A 9 -14.34 0.94 1.59
CA PHE A 9 -13.96 2.36 1.68
C PHE A 9 -12.67 2.65 0.93
N LEU A 10 -11.62 1.85 1.12
CA LEU A 10 -10.34 2.01 0.41
C LEU A 10 -10.52 1.85 -1.11
N THR A 11 -11.34 0.91 -1.56
CA THR A 11 -11.64 0.75 -2.99
C THR A 11 -12.36 1.97 -3.55
N VAL A 12 -13.34 2.53 -2.83
CA VAL A 12 -14.01 3.79 -3.24
C VAL A 12 -13.02 4.96 -3.27
N CYS A 13 -12.06 5.02 -2.35
CA CYS A 13 -10.99 6.03 -2.36
C CYS A 13 -10.10 5.95 -3.61
N ASN A 14 -9.82 4.74 -4.08
CA ASN A 14 -9.00 4.53 -5.27
C ASN A 14 -9.74 4.87 -6.55
N ASP A 15 -10.99 4.44 -6.67
CA ASP A 15 -11.80 4.61 -7.87
C ASP A 15 -12.46 5.99 -7.95
N MET A 16 -12.65 6.66 -6.81
CA MET A 16 -13.46 7.88 -6.67
C MET A 16 -14.83 7.76 -7.34
N ASN A 17 -15.37 6.54 -7.36
CA ASN A 17 -16.61 6.19 -8.01
C ASN A 17 -17.24 4.95 -7.36
N PHE A 18 -18.45 5.12 -6.81
CA PHE A 18 -19.16 4.03 -6.12
C PHE A 18 -19.55 2.87 -7.04
N THR A 19 -19.82 3.15 -8.32
CA THR A 19 -20.20 2.11 -9.30
C THR A 19 -18.98 1.28 -9.67
N HIS A 20 -17.86 1.92 -10.02
CA HIS A 20 -16.62 1.21 -10.32
C HIS A 20 -16.11 0.40 -9.12
N ALA A 21 -16.16 0.97 -7.92
CA ALA A 21 -15.81 0.24 -6.70
C ALA A 21 -16.72 -0.99 -6.48
N ALA A 22 -18.00 -0.89 -6.82
CA ALA A 22 -18.92 -2.02 -6.72
C ALA A 22 -18.55 -3.13 -7.72
N GLU A 23 -18.21 -2.77 -8.96
CA GLU A 23 -17.71 -3.71 -9.98
C GLU A 23 -16.43 -4.42 -9.54
N HIS A 24 -15.43 -3.68 -9.04
CA HIS A 24 -14.17 -4.24 -8.54
C HIS A 24 -14.36 -5.21 -7.37
N LEU A 25 -15.33 -4.93 -6.50
CA LEU A 25 -15.61 -5.75 -5.33
C LEU A 25 -16.62 -6.88 -5.59
N ASN A 26 -17.15 -7.00 -6.81
CA ASN A 26 -18.26 -7.89 -7.13
C ASN A 26 -19.50 -7.67 -6.23
N LEU A 27 -19.79 -6.40 -5.92
CA LEU A 27 -20.92 -5.96 -5.13
C LEU A 27 -21.89 -5.12 -5.97
N THR A 28 -23.06 -4.83 -5.39
CA THR A 28 -23.96 -3.83 -5.97
C THR A 28 -23.61 -2.43 -5.46
N GLN A 29 -23.82 -1.39 -6.26
CA GLN A 29 -23.59 -0.01 -5.83
C GLN A 29 -24.39 0.38 -4.55
N PRO A 30 -25.67 -0.05 -4.35
CA PRO A 30 -26.35 0.15 -3.07
C PRO A 30 -25.65 -0.50 -1.89
N ALA A 31 -25.05 -1.70 -2.04
CA ALA A 31 -24.28 -2.35 -0.98
C ALA A 31 -23.05 -1.53 -0.61
N VAL A 32 -22.27 -1.08 -1.60
CA VAL A 32 -21.12 -0.18 -1.38
C VAL A 32 -21.56 1.09 -0.64
N SER A 33 -22.65 1.73 -1.08
CA SER A 33 -23.19 2.91 -0.40
C SER A 33 -23.60 2.63 1.04
N GLN A 34 -24.17 1.45 1.32
CA GLN A 34 -24.55 1.05 2.67
C GLN A 34 -23.32 0.83 3.57
N HIS A 35 -22.23 0.26 3.04
CA HIS A 35 -20.98 0.11 3.77
C HIS A 35 -20.40 1.47 4.18
N ILE A 36 -20.35 2.43 3.25
CA ILE A 36 -19.86 3.77 3.54
C ILE A 36 -20.73 4.45 4.59
N LYS A 37 -22.06 4.42 4.43
CA LYS A 37 -22.98 4.97 5.44
C LYS A 37 -22.80 4.35 6.82
N HIS A 38 -22.50 3.04 6.88
CA HIS A 38 -22.22 2.38 8.14
C HIS A 38 -20.95 2.94 8.80
N LEU A 39 -19.87 3.12 8.04
CA LEU A 39 -18.64 3.73 8.55
C LEU A 39 -18.88 5.18 9.00
N GLU A 40 -19.57 5.98 8.19
CA GLU A 40 -19.94 7.36 8.54
C GLU A 40 -20.76 7.43 9.84
N LYS A 41 -21.70 6.52 10.03
CA LYS A 41 -22.45 6.40 11.27
C LYS A 41 -21.55 5.98 12.45
N THR A 42 -20.62 5.06 12.23
CA THR A 42 -19.70 4.58 13.27
C THR A 42 -18.75 5.68 13.75
N TYR A 43 -18.25 6.49 12.83
CA TYR A 43 -17.32 7.57 13.14
C TYR A 43 -18.01 8.93 13.38
N GLY A 44 -19.32 9.00 13.16
CA GLY A 44 -20.13 10.20 13.42
C GLY A 44 -19.85 11.36 12.47
N THR A 45 -19.28 11.10 11.31
CA THR A 45 -18.91 12.13 10.32
C THR A 45 -19.00 11.61 8.89
N GLU A 46 -19.25 12.51 7.94
CA GLU A 46 -19.18 12.18 6.52
C GLU A 46 -17.72 11.91 6.09
N LEU A 47 -17.50 10.87 5.31
CA LEU A 47 -16.20 10.49 4.78
C LEU A 47 -16.02 10.95 3.33
N PHE A 48 -17.13 11.08 2.59
CA PHE A 48 -17.14 11.57 1.22
C PHE A 48 -18.11 12.74 1.06
N ILE A 49 -17.74 13.67 0.19
CA ILE A 49 -18.63 14.77 -0.27
C ILE A 49 -18.71 14.76 -1.79
N ARG A 50 -19.83 15.27 -2.31
CA ARG A 50 -19.99 15.54 -3.75
C ARG A 50 -19.83 17.03 -4.01
N ASP A 51 -18.77 17.39 -4.73
CA ASP A 51 -18.53 18.74 -5.22
C ASP A 51 -18.70 18.76 -6.74
N LYS A 52 -19.70 19.50 -7.24
CA LYS A 52 -19.99 19.69 -8.66
C LYS A 52 -19.95 18.41 -9.50
N LYS A 53 -20.58 17.33 -9.05
CA LYS A 53 -20.61 15.98 -9.64
C LYS A 53 -19.32 15.15 -9.45
N LYS A 54 -18.30 15.65 -8.76
CA LYS A 54 -17.10 14.88 -8.41
C LYS A 54 -17.20 14.39 -6.97
N LEU A 55 -16.85 13.15 -6.77
CA LEU A 55 -16.67 12.58 -5.43
C LEU A 55 -15.33 13.05 -4.88
N ARG A 56 -15.29 13.45 -3.60
CA ARG A 56 -14.08 13.83 -2.90
C ARG A 56 -14.10 13.29 -1.48
N LEU A 57 -12.95 13.03 -0.91
CA LEU A 57 -12.82 12.74 0.51
C LEU A 57 -13.03 14.03 1.34
N THR A 58 -13.60 13.87 2.51
CA THR A 58 -13.57 14.89 3.56
C THR A 58 -12.22 14.84 4.30
N PRO A 59 -11.85 15.84 5.11
CA PRO A 59 -10.69 15.72 5.99
C PRO A 59 -10.74 14.48 6.89
N ALA A 60 -11.91 14.10 7.38
CA ALA A 60 -12.11 12.86 8.14
C ALA A 60 -11.90 11.61 7.27
N GLY A 61 -12.34 11.64 5.99
CA GLY A 61 -12.09 10.60 5.02
C GLY A 61 -10.60 10.41 4.75
N GLU A 62 -9.82 11.48 4.60
CA GLU A 62 -8.36 11.40 4.42
C GLU A 62 -7.65 10.79 5.64
N ILE A 63 -8.07 11.17 6.85
CA ILE A 63 -7.55 10.58 8.09
C ILE A 63 -7.84 9.08 8.13
N LEU A 64 -9.07 8.68 7.85
CA LEU A 64 -9.46 7.26 7.84
C LEU A 64 -8.70 6.48 6.77
N ARG A 65 -8.57 7.05 5.57
CA ARG A 65 -7.80 6.45 4.48
C ARG A 65 -6.37 6.15 4.92
N SER A 66 -5.65 7.16 5.40
CA SER A 66 -4.27 7.01 5.85
C SER A 66 -4.12 5.95 6.95
N ALA A 67 -5.02 5.94 7.93
CA ALA A 67 -5.02 4.95 9.01
C ALA A 67 -5.24 3.52 8.49
N LEU A 68 -6.21 3.32 7.59
CA LEU A 68 -6.53 2.00 7.04
C LEU A 68 -5.43 1.48 6.10
N GLU A 69 -4.79 2.36 5.35
CA GLU A 69 -3.64 2.01 4.52
C GLU A 69 -2.47 1.52 5.38
N THR A 70 -2.18 2.20 6.50
CA THR A 70 -1.19 1.75 7.48
C THR A 70 -1.55 0.39 8.07
N MET A 71 -2.80 0.21 8.53
CA MET A 71 -3.27 -1.06 9.10
C MET A 71 -3.17 -2.22 8.09
N ARG A 72 -3.46 -1.98 6.81
CA ARG A 72 -3.33 -2.98 5.75
C ARG A 72 -1.87 -3.37 5.53
N ASN A 73 -0.96 -2.39 5.56
CA ASN A 73 0.47 -2.64 5.47
C ASN A 73 0.95 -3.49 6.66
N ASP A 74 0.56 -3.12 7.88
CA ASP A 74 0.91 -3.87 9.10
C ASP A 74 0.40 -5.32 9.04
N GLU A 75 -0.82 -5.53 8.55
CA GLU A 75 -1.39 -6.86 8.36
C GLU A 75 -0.59 -7.70 7.35
N ASN A 76 -0.19 -7.10 6.22
CA ASN A 76 0.63 -7.76 5.22
C ASN A 76 2.02 -8.11 5.76
N THR A 77 2.63 -7.18 6.50
CA THR A 77 3.92 -7.41 7.18
C THR A 77 3.82 -8.53 8.21
N LEU A 78 2.74 -8.58 8.98
CA LEU A 78 2.49 -9.66 9.94
C LEU A 78 2.37 -11.02 9.23
N LYS A 79 1.57 -11.11 8.17
CA LYS A 79 1.43 -12.33 7.38
C LYS A 79 2.77 -12.83 6.83
N LYS A 80 3.58 -11.90 6.29
CA LYS A 80 4.92 -12.21 5.80
C LYS A 80 5.81 -12.77 6.91
N ARG A 81 5.89 -12.09 8.06
CA ARG A 81 6.70 -12.54 9.21
C ARG A 81 6.25 -13.89 9.76
N MET A 82 4.95 -14.17 9.75
CA MET A 82 4.43 -15.49 10.14
C MET A 82 4.87 -16.58 9.17
N GLN A 83 4.85 -16.33 7.87
CA GLN A 83 5.36 -17.27 6.86
C GLN A 83 6.86 -17.50 7.01
N GLU A 84 7.65 -16.43 7.14
CA GLU A 84 9.10 -16.51 7.36
C GLU A 84 9.47 -17.30 8.63
N SER A 85 8.63 -17.26 9.67
CA SER A 85 8.86 -18.05 10.91
C SER A 85 8.69 -19.55 10.71
N ILE A 86 7.99 -19.98 9.67
CA ILE A 86 7.75 -21.38 9.33
C ILE A 86 8.85 -21.91 8.38
N GLU A 87 9.36 -21.07 7.49
CA GLU A 87 10.23 -21.47 6.38
C GLU A 87 11.74 -21.43 6.69
N GLU A 88 12.16 -21.07 7.91
CA GLU A 88 13.57 -20.91 8.32
C GLU A 88 14.42 -19.94 7.46
N LYS A 89 13.86 -19.39 6.40
CA LYS A 89 14.54 -18.44 5.49
C LYS A 89 13.93 -17.06 5.57
N LYS A 90 14.79 -16.06 5.71
CA LYS A 90 14.40 -14.65 5.66
C LYS A 90 14.33 -14.19 4.21
N VAL A 91 13.20 -13.65 3.80
CA VAL A 91 13.00 -13.09 2.46
C VAL A 91 13.01 -11.56 2.55
N LEU A 92 13.93 -10.92 1.83
CA LEU A 92 13.99 -9.47 1.71
C LEU A 92 13.49 -9.07 0.31
N THR A 93 12.36 -8.39 0.24
CA THR A 93 11.80 -7.91 -1.02
C THR A 93 11.97 -6.39 -1.10
N PHE A 94 12.63 -5.90 -2.15
CA PHE A 94 12.82 -4.46 -2.29
C PHE A 94 12.62 -3.98 -3.73
N GLY A 95 12.30 -2.68 -3.84
CA GLY A 95 12.08 -2.03 -5.12
C GLY A 95 13.28 -1.22 -5.57
N VAL A 96 13.55 -1.20 -6.86
CA VAL A 96 14.57 -0.32 -7.46
C VAL A 96 14.04 0.30 -8.75
N THR A 97 14.43 1.55 -9.02
CA THR A 97 14.23 2.13 -10.34
C THR A 97 15.17 1.47 -11.35
N MET A 98 14.81 1.50 -12.64
CA MET A 98 15.59 0.83 -13.69
C MET A 98 17.05 1.26 -13.69
N THR A 99 17.32 2.56 -13.59
CA THR A 99 18.68 3.12 -13.60
C THR A 99 19.52 2.58 -12.44
N ILE A 100 18.96 2.59 -11.22
CA ILE A 100 19.65 2.07 -10.02
C ILE A 100 19.84 0.55 -10.14
N GLY A 101 18.82 -0.16 -10.63
CA GLY A 101 18.86 -1.60 -10.80
C GLY A 101 19.93 -2.08 -11.77
N GLU A 102 20.14 -1.36 -12.86
CA GLU A 102 21.12 -1.71 -13.87
C GLU A 102 22.57 -1.37 -13.45
N TYR A 103 22.77 -0.22 -12.80
CA TYR A 103 24.13 0.31 -12.63
C TYR A 103 24.65 0.31 -11.19
N ALA A 104 23.79 0.46 -10.20
CA ALA A 104 24.25 0.67 -8.83
C ALA A 104 24.04 -0.53 -7.89
N ILE A 105 22.93 -1.28 -8.05
CA ILE A 105 22.55 -2.28 -7.05
C ILE A 105 23.37 -3.57 -7.14
N VAL A 106 23.79 -3.98 -8.34
CA VAL A 106 24.42 -5.29 -8.60
C VAL A 106 25.69 -5.51 -7.78
N PRO A 107 26.67 -4.57 -7.72
CA PRO A 107 27.86 -4.74 -6.90
C PRO A 107 27.57 -4.82 -5.39
N ALA A 108 26.65 -3.98 -4.91
CA ALA A 108 26.27 -3.94 -3.50
C ALA A 108 25.55 -5.24 -3.09
N LEU A 109 24.57 -5.66 -3.90
CA LEU A 109 23.80 -6.88 -3.67
C LEU A 109 24.69 -8.15 -3.74
N SER A 110 25.60 -8.21 -4.70
CA SER A 110 26.54 -9.34 -4.82
C SER A 110 27.41 -9.51 -3.57
N ARG A 111 27.82 -8.42 -2.94
CA ARG A 111 28.56 -8.44 -1.67
C ARG A 111 27.67 -8.87 -0.52
N PHE A 112 26.45 -8.36 -0.46
CA PHE A 112 25.49 -8.62 0.61
C PHE A 112 25.04 -10.09 0.62
N ILE A 113 24.73 -10.69 -0.55
CA ILE A 113 24.36 -12.11 -0.70
C ILE A 113 25.46 -13.03 -0.17
N LYS A 114 26.73 -12.70 -0.44
CA LYS A 114 27.87 -13.52 0.03
C LYS A 114 27.98 -13.54 1.57
N THR A 115 27.55 -12.47 2.23
CA THR A 115 27.62 -12.36 3.69
C THR A 115 26.35 -12.84 4.40
N HIS A 116 25.26 -13.04 3.64
CA HIS A 116 23.95 -13.47 4.17
C HIS A 116 23.38 -14.62 3.31
N PRO A 117 24.00 -15.82 3.34
CA PRO A 117 23.58 -16.94 2.50
C PRO A 117 22.25 -17.56 2.94
N ASP A 118 21.75 -17.22 4.12
CA ASP A 118 20.48 -17.63 4.73
C ASP A 118 19.30 -16.73 4.32
N MET A 119 19.55 -15.71 3.48
CA MET A 119 18.52 -14.78 3.01
C MET A 119 18.21 -14.97 1.53
N ASP A 120 16.94 -14.97 1.19
CA ASP A 120 16.46 -14.87 -0.21
C ASP A 120 16.14 -13.40 -0.53
N PHE A 121 16.47 -12.97 -1.76
CA PHE A 121 16.32 -11.59 -2.21
C PHE A 121 15.38 -11.51 -3.40
N HIS A 122 14.32 -10.73 -3.28
CA HIS A 122 13.40 -10.44 -4.37
C HIS A 122 13.50 -8.98 -4.76
N ILE A 123 13.75 -8.71 -6.03
CA ILE A 123 13.84 -7.35 -6.56
C ILE A 123 12.60 -7.06 -7.40
N ARG A 124 11.96 -5.92 -7.12
CA ARG A 124 10.87 -5.37 -7.92
C ARG A 124 11.37 -4.14 -8.68
N TYR A 125 11.17 -4.14 -9.99
CA TYR A 125 11.48 -2.99 -10.83
C TYR A 125 10.24 -2.12 -11.02
N GLY A 126 10.42 -0.80 -11.01
CA GLY A 126 9.34 0.14 -11.25
C GLY A 126 9.84 1.58 -11.32
N ASN A 127 8.94 2.49 -11.70
CA ASN A 127 9.19 3.90 -11.49
C ASN A 127 8.97 4.27 -10.01
N THR A 128 9.43 5.44 -9.60
CA THR A 128 9.33 5.92 -8.21
C THR A 128 7.90 5.81 -7.67
N GLN A 129 6.89 6.25 -8.46
CA GLN A 129 5.50 6.21 -8.02
C GLN A 129 4.99 4.78 -7.78
N THR A 130 5.31 3.85 -8.67
CA THR A 130 4.96 2.43 -8.53
C THR A 130 5.62 1.81 -7.29
N LEU A 131 6.90 2.13 -7.06
CA LEU A 131 7.63 1.61 -5.92
C LEU A 131 7.11 2.17 -4.59
N LEU A 132 6.70 3.45 -4.55
CA LEU A 132 6.04 4.03 -3.39
C LEU A 132 4.68 3.37 -3.12
N THR A 133 3.93 3.02 -4.17
CA THR A 133 2.69 2.23 -4.03
C THR A 133 2.98 0.86 -3.42
N TYR A 134 4.01 0.15 -3.88
CA TYR A 134 4.40 -1.14 -3.32
C TYR A 134 4.84 -1.06 -1.85
N LEU A 135 5.57 0.00 -1.48
CA LEU A 135 5.90 0.28 -0.07
C LEU A 135 4.63 0.48 0.77
N HIS A 136 3.71 1.28 0.24
CA HIS A 136 2.45 1.58 0.90
C HIS A 136 1.58 0.34 1.10
N GLU A 137 1.58 -0.56 0.11
CA GLU A 137 0.88 -1.86 0.16
C GLU A 137 1.61 -2.92 1.00
N GLY A 138 2.83 -2.64 1.47
CA GLY A 138 3.65 -3.62 2.20
C GLY A 138 4.12 -4.80 1.36
N THR A 139 4.12 -4.67 0.03
CA THR A 139 4.59 -5.72 -0.89
C THR A 139 6.10 -5.70 -1.09
N ILE A 140 6.77 -4.63 -0.69
CA ILE A 140 8.23 -4.50 -0.59
C ILE A 140 8.61 -3.92 0.77
N ASP A 141 9.79 -4.27 1.27
CA ASP A 141 10.30 -3.85 2.58
C ASP A 141 10.93 -2.45 2.53
N PHE A 142 11.59 -2.11 1.41
CA PHE A 142 12.14 -0.79 1.13
C PHE A 142 12.26 -0.57 -0.38
N ALA A 143 12.49 0.68 -0.77
CA ALA A 143 12.76 1.04 -2.16
C ALA A 143 14.03 1.91 -2.26
N ILE A 144 14.79 1.71 -3.35
CA ILE A 144 15.89 2.58 -3.72
C ILE A 144 15.46 3.30 -4.98
N VAL A 145 15.28 4.60 -4.85
CA VAL A 145 14.73 5.45 -5.91
C VAL A 145 15.65 6.65 -6.13
N GLU A 146 15.57 7.20 -7.31
CA GLU A 146 16.21 8.46 -7.68
C GLU A 146 15.17 9.55 -7.97
N GLY A 147 15.57 10.81 -7.82
CA GLY A 147 14.71 11.95 -8.10
C GLY A 147 13.95 12.46 -6.86
N TYR A 148 13.11 13.46 -7.10
CA TYR A 148 12.32 14.10 -6.06
C TYR A 148 10.99 13.36 -5.84
N PHE A 149 10.65 13.12 -4.57
CA PHE A 149 9.35 12.60 -4.16
C PHE A 149 8.96 13.22 -2.81
N SER A 150 7.66 13.25 -2.50
CA SER A 150 7.19 13.67 -1.18
C SER A 150 7.47 12.54 -0.17
N GLY A 151 8.35 12.83 0.79
CA GLY A 151 8.81 11.87 1.80
C GLY A 151 8.01 11.87 3.11
N ASP A 152 6.90 12.61 3.18
CA ASP A 152 6.19 12.90 4.44
C ASP A 152 5.67 11.66 5.19
N HIS A 153 5.58 10.51 4.51
CA HIS A 153 5.09 9.25 5.05
C HIS A 153 6.15 8.13 5.09
N TYR A 154 7.42 8.45 4.77
CA TYR A 154 8.48 7.45 4.67
C TYR A 154 9.71 7.85 5.47
N GLU A 155 10.37 6.88 6.12
CA GLU A 155 11.72 7.08 6.61
C GLU A 155 12.68 7.08 5.43
N THR A 156 13.35 8.20 5.18
CA THR A 156 14.27 8.36 4.05
C THR A 156 15.71 8.47 4.52
N ARG A 157 16.62 7.85 3.77
CA ARG A 157 18.08 7.98 3.94
C ARG A 157 18.70 8.32 2.58
N VAL A 158 19.59 9.29 2.57
CA VAL A 158 20.34 9.74 1.39
C VAL A 158 21.77 9.22 1.44
#